data_b6e7786a99bd5e2cfff1d95ab5ff8082
#
_entry.id   b6e7786a99bd5e2cfff1d95ab5ff8082
#
_cell.length_a   1.000
_cell.length_b   1.000
_cell.length_c   1.000
_cell.angle_alpha   90.00
_cell.angle_beta   90.00
_cell.angle_gamma   90.00
#
_symmetry.space_group_name_H-M   'P 1'
#
loop_
_entity.id
_entity.type
_entity.pdbx_description
1 polymer ?
#
loop_
_entity_poly.entity_id
_entity_poly.type
_entity_poly.pdbx_seq_one_letter_code
_entity_poly.pdbx_strand_id
1 'polypeptide(L)'
;MKRIVTVTLERGKDGSYSAFISSDNCPFGCIGEGMTAKETEEDFFAGVEDMRRVYAKSNKPFPDLEFRFKYDVPSFLGYYAYAFSLAGLQRITGINQRQLSHYLNGVRRPSKQTTQKIETALKRFATELSQITLL
;
A
#
# COMPACT_ATOMS: atom_id res chain seq x y z
N MET A 1 -15.03 -3.49 19.28
CA MET A 1 -14.03 -2.45 19.02
C MET A 1 -13.19 -2.86 17.80
N LYS A 2 -13.06 -1.97 16.84
CA LYS A 2 -12.29 -2.24 15.62
C LYS A 2 -10.79 -2.21 15.90
N ARG A 3 -10.11 -3.25 15.47
CA ARG A 3 -8.66 -3.37 15.63
C ARG A 3 -7.98 -3.00 14.30
N ILE A 4 -7.05 -2.07 14.35
CA ILE A 4 -6.31 -1.64 13.17
C ILE A 4 -5.07 -2.51 13.01
N VAL A 5 -5.00 -3.23 11.89
CA VAL A 5 -3.89 -4.13 11.54
C VAL A 5 -3.11 -3.51 10.39
N THR A 6 -1.80 -3.41 10.55
CA THR A 6 -0.93 -2.87 9.50
C THR A 6 -0.49 -4.00 8.58
N VAL A 7 -0.64 -3.78 7.28
CA VAL A 7 -0.19 -4.69 6.22
C VAL A 7 0.89 -3.96 5.42
N THR A 8 2.03 -4.59 5.24
CA THR A 8 3.09 -4.04 4.40
C THR A 8 2.98 -4.65 3.01
N LEU A 9 2.96 -3.80 1.99
CA LEU A 9 2.96 -4.19 0.60
C LEU A 9 4.22 -3.68 -0.05
N GLU A 10 5.03 -4.59 -0.58
CA GLU A 10 6.33 -4.25 -1.14
C GLU A 10 6.60 -4.98 -2.45
N ARG A 11 7.46 -4.38 -3.28
CA ARG A 11 7.88 -4.93 -4.56
C ARG A 11 9.16 -5.74 -4.35
N GLY A 12 9.16 -6.97 -4.84
CA GLY A 12 10.34 -7.84 -4.82
C GLY A 12 11.31 -7.53 -5.95
N LYS A 13 12.49 -8.12 -5.88
CA LYS A 13 13.55 -7.94 -6.89
C LYS A 13 13.14 -8.46 -8.26
N ASP A 14 12.29 -9.47 -8.30
CA ASP A 14 11.79 -10.07 -9.54
C ASP A 14 10.63 -9.28 -10.17
N GLY A 15 10.23 -8.18 -9.55
CA GLY A 15 9.12 -7.35 -10.02
C GLY A 15 7.75 -7.79 -9.55
N SER A 16 7.65 -8.91 -8.83
CA SER A 16 6.40 -9.30 -8.18
C SER A 16 6.19 -8.50 -6.89
N TYR A 17 4.98 -8.57 -6.35
CA TYR A 17 4.62 -7.87 -5.13
C TYR A 17 4.17 -8.85 -4.07
N SER A 18 4.36 -8.51 -2.81
CA SER A 18 3.86 -9.28 -1.69
C SER A 18 3.25 -8.37 -0.64
N ALA A 19 2.23 -8.87 0.03
CA ALA A 19 1.57 -8.17 1.14
C ALA A 19 1.53 -9.11 2.34
N PHE A 20 1.88 -8.60 3.50
CA PHE A 20 1.91 -9.40 4.73
C PHE A 20 1.58 -8.54 5.93
N ILE A 21 0.99 -9.16 6.95
CA ILE A 21 0.69 -8.49 8.20
C ILE A 21 1.99 -8.17 8.92
N SER A 22 2.21 -6.89 9.19
CA SER A 22 3.45 -6.39 9.82
C SER A 22 3.26 -5.87 11.24
N SER A 23 2.02 -5.76 11.72
CA SER A 23 1.75 -5.48 13.12
C SER A 23 1.56 -6.79 13.89
N ASP A 24 1.73 -6.76 15.21
CA ASP A 24 1.68 -7.96 16.06
C ASP A 24 0.32 -8.20 16.70
N ASN A 25 -0.71 -7.49 16.26
CA ASN A 25 -2.03 -7.48 16.88
C ASN A 25 -3.10 -8.26 16.11
N CYS A 26 -2.71 -9.06 15.14
CA CYS A 26 -3.63 -9.89 14.38
C CYS A 26 -3.53 -11.36 14.84
N PRO A 27 -4.66 -12.04 15.11
CA PRO A 27 -4.63 -13.41 15.63
C PRO A 27 -4.28 -14.48 14.59
N PHE A 28 -4.07 -14.10 13.32
CA PHE A 28 -3.72 -15.04 12.25
C PHE A 28 -2.71 -14.40 11.31
N GLY A 29 -2.02 -15.24 10.52
CA GLY A 29 -1.17 -14.79 9.43
C GLY A 29 -1.95 -14.75 8.12
N CYS A 30 -1.57 -13.85 7.23
CA CYS A 30 -2.15 -13.75 5.90
C CYS A 30 -1.12 -13.13 4.96
N ILE A 31 -0.97 -13.72 3.78
CA ILE A 31 -0.03 -13.26 2.76
C ILE A 31 -0.78 -13.13 1.45
N GLY A 32 -0.53 -12.03 0.73
CA GLY A 32 -1.00 -11.85 -0.63
C GLY A 32 0.19 -11.74 -1.59
N GLU A 33 0.02 -12.21 -2.80
CA GLU A 33 1.05 -12.14 -3.85
C GLU A 33 0.40 -11.79 -5.18
N GLY A 34 1.16 -11.14 -6.05
CA GLY A 34 0.68 -10.79 -7.38
C GLY A 34 1.74 -10.10 -8.22
N MET A 35 1.42 -9.88 -9.47
CA MET A 35 2.29 -9.19 -10.42
C MET A 35 2.05 -7.68 -10.44
N THR A 36 0.98 -7.22 -9.82
CA THR A 36 0.70 -5.80 -9.61
C THR A 36 0.35 -5.57 -8.14
N ALA A 37 0.50 -4.34 -7.68
CA ALA A 37 0.13 -4.00 -6.31
C ALA A 37 -1.36 -4.23 -6.06
N LYS A 38 -2.21 -3.94 -7.05
CA LYS A 38 -3.65 -4.15 -6.95
C LYS A 38 -4.00 -5.64 -6.81
N GLU A 39 -3.43 -6.49 -7.67
CA GLU A 39 -3.64 -7.94 -7.60
C GLU A 39 -3.20 -8.50 -6.24
N THR A 40 -2.09 -8.01 -5.74
CA THR A 40 -1.53 -8.44 -4.45
C THR A 40 -2.47 -8.09 -3.29
N GLU A 41 -3.04 -6.90 -3.32
CA GLU A 41 -4.01 -6.48 -2.32
C GLU A 41 -5.29 -7.31 -2.40
N GLU A 42 -5.78 -7.58 -3.61
CA GLU A 42 -6.95 -8.44 -3.83
C GLU A 42 -6.70 -9.86 -3.32
N ASP A 43 -5.51 -10.41 -3.59
CA ASP A 43 -5.12 -11.74 -3.12
C ASP A 43 -5.04 -11.79 -1.59
N PHE A 44 -4.52 -10.73 -0.98
CA PHE A 44 -4.50 -10.61 0.48
C PHE A 44 -5.91 -10.70 1.07
N PHE A 45 -6.85 -9.95 0.51
CA PHE A 45 -8.23 -9.95 1.01
C PHE A 45 -8.94 -11.28 0.75
N ALA A 46 -8.58 -11.99 -0.32
CA ALA A 46 -9.08 -13.35 -0.55
C ALA A 46 -8.63 -14.28 0.59
N GLY A 47 -7.38 -14.13 1.03
CA GLY A 47 -6.85 -14.88 2.18
C GLY A 47 -7.58 -14.54 3.48
N VAL A 48 -7.94 -13.29 3.69
CA VAL A 48 -8.72 -12.86 4.85
C VAL A 48 -10.10 -13.53 4.84
N GLU A 49 -10.75 -13.60 3.67
CA GLU A 49 -12.04 -14.28 3.54
C GLU A 49 -11.94 -15.78 3.82
N ASP A 50 -10.84 -16.41 3.41
CA ASP A 50 -10.59 -17.82 3.75
C ASP A 50 -10.48 -18.00 5.26
N MET A 51 -9.80 -17.09 5.96
CA MET A 51 -9.71 -17.14 7.42
C MET A 51 -11.05 -16.92 8.08
N ARG A 52 -11.89 -16.05 7.52
CA ARG A 52 -13.26 -15.85 8.00
C ARG A 52 -14.05 -17.14 7.96
N ARG A 53 -13.91 -17.92 6.87
CA ARG A 53 -14.56 -19.24 6.73
C ARG A 53 -14.04 -20.25 7.73
N VAL A 54 -12.74 -20.25 7.99
CA VAL A 54 -12.13 -21.14 8.99
C VAL A 54 -12.70 -20.85 10.38
N TYR A 55 -12.82 -19.59 10.75
CA TYR A 55 -13.40 -19.19 12.03
C TYR A 55 -14.85 -19.62 12.13
N ALA A 56 -15.64 -19.44 11.06
CA ALA A 56 -17.04 -19.84 11.02
C ALA A 56 -17.21 -21.33 11.23
N LYS A 57 -16.36 -22.15 10.60
CA LYS A 57 -16.39 -23.61 10.76
C LYS A 57 -16.09 -24.07 12.18
N SER A 58 -15.30 -23.28 12.91
CA SER A 58 -14.94 -23.59 14.30
C SER A 58 -15.87 -22.92 15.30
N ASN A 59 -16.95 -22.28 14.85
CA ASN A 59 -17.89 -21.52 15.68
C ASN A 59 -17.20 -20.43 16.52
N LYS A 60 -16.13 -19.85 15.97
CA LYS A 60 -15.42 -18.75 16.62
C LYS A 60 -15.84 -17.43 15.97
N PRO A 61 -16.06 -16.38 16.78
CA PRO A 61 -16.32 -15.07 16.21
C PRO A 61 -15.09 -14.52 15.50
N PHE A 62 -15.28 -14.01 14.30
CA PHE A 62 -14.20 -13.36 13.57
C PHE A 62 -13.96 -11.97 14.18
N PRO A 63 -12.72 -11.58 14.46
CA PRO A 63 -12.46 -10.28 15.06
C PRO A 63 -12.83 -9.13 14.11
N ASP A 64 -13.20 -8.00 14.67
CA ASP A 64 -13.48 -6.79 13.89
C ASP A 64 -12.16 -6.11 13.54
N LEU A 65 -11.74 -6.24 12.30
CA LEU A 65 -10.43 -5.80 11.82
C LEU A 65 -10.58 -4.76 10.71
N GLU A 66 -9.70 -3.76 10.76
CA GLU A 66 -9.48 -2.82 9.68
C GLU A 66 -8.03 -2.97 9.24
N PHE A 67 -7.80 -3.24 7.95
CA PHE A 67 -6.46 -3.37 7.41
C PHE A 67 -6.02 -2.06 6.79
N ARG A 68 -4.89 -1.54 7.24
CA ARG A 68 -4.27 -0.35 6.68
C ARG A 68 -2.96 -0.74 6.01
N PHE A 69 -2.85 -0.40 4.74
CA PHE A 69 -1.70 -0.77 3.94
C PHE A 69 -0.61 0.29 4.04
N LYS A 70 0.61 -0.19 4.23
CA LYS A 70 1.82 0.59 4.19
C LYS A 70 2.59 0.13 2.95
N TYR A 71 2.82 1.05 2.02
CA TYR A 71 3.47 0.73 0.74
C TYR A 71 4.93 1.13 0.77
N ASP A 72 5.79 0.33 0.12
CA ASP A 72 7.06 0.88 -0.31
C ASP A 72 6.81 1.84 -1.49
N VAL A 73 7.81 2.64 -1.86
CA VAL A 73 7.63 3.65 -2.91
C VAL A 73 7.25 3.02 -4.26
N PRO A 74 7.92 1.93 -4.73
CA PRO A 74 7.52 1.29 -5.98
C PRO A 74 6.07 0.81 -5.98
N SER A 75 5.59 0.24 -4.87
CA SER A 75 4.21 -0.24 -4.76
C SER A 75 3.22 0.91 -4.81
N PHE A 76 3.52 2.01 -4.12
CA PHE A 76 2.69 3.21 -4.19
C PHE A 76 2.60 3.74 -5.63
N LEU A 77 3.75 3.89 -6.28
CA LEU A 77 3.80 4.41 -7.65
C LEU A 77 3.02 3.52 -8.62
N GLY A 78 3.16 2.20 -8.47
CA GLY A 78 2.44 1.26 -9.31
C GLY A 78 0.96 1.23 -9.05
N TYR A 79 0.55 1.20 -7.80
CA TYR A 79 -0.87 1.14 -7.42
C TYR A 79 -1.63 2.39 -7.86
N TYR A 80 -1.05 3.57 -7.63
CA TYR A 80 -1.69 4.85 -7.93
C TYR A 80 -1.39 5.40 -9.31
N ALA A 81 -0.79 4.59 -10.21
CA ALA A 81 -0.55 5.00 -11.60
C ALA A 81 -1.83 5.39 -12.34
N TYR A 82 -2.99 4.87 -11.91
CA TYR A 82 -4.28 5.23 -12.51
C TYR A 82 -4.68 6.68 -12.20
N ALA A 83 -4.16 7.24 -11.13
CA ALA A 83 -4.55 8.58 -10.66
C ALA A 83 -3.46 9.63 -10.86
N PHE A 84 -2.20 9.22 -10.82
CA PHE A 84 -1.06 10.13 -10.86
C PHE A 84 -0.10 9.75 -11.98
N SER A 85 0.24 10.73 -12.84
CA SER A 85 1.37 10.59 -13.73
C SER A 85 2.66 10.88 -12.95
N LEU A 86 3.79 10.37 -13.47
CA LEU A 86 5.09 10.70 -12.86
C LEU A 86 5.39 12.19 -12.94
N ALA A 87 4.97 12.85 -14.02
CA ALA A 87 5.10 14.30 -14.16
C ALA A 87 4.28 15.04 -13.10
N GLY A 88 3.06 14.57 -12.83
CA GLY A 88 2.22 15.13 -11.76
C GLY A 88 2.84 14.94 -10.39
N LEU A 89 3.37 13.75 -10.14
CA LEU A 89 4.05 13.46 -8.86
C LEU A 89 5.32 14.29 -8.70
N GLN A 90 6.03 14.60 -9.78
CA GLN A 90 7.17 15.53 -9.70
C GLN A 90 6.71 16.89 -9.18
N ARG A 91 5.57 17.39 -9.65
CA ARG A 91 5.04 18.68 -9.18
C ARG A 91 4.63 18.63 -7.71
N ILE A 92 4.03 17.53 -7.28
CA ILE A 92 3.60 17.36 -5.90
C ILE A 92 4.77 17.18 -4.95
N THR A 93 5.74 16.33 -5.31
CA THR A 93 6.82 15.89 -4.41
C THR A 93 8.10 16.69 -4.57
N GLY A 94 8.30 17.33 -5.72
CA GLY A 94 9.58 17.96 -6.06
C GLY A 94 10.66 16.96 -6.46
N ILE A 95 10.33 15.68 -6.57
CA ILE A 95 11.25 14.64 -7.02
C ILE A 95 11.15 14.54 -8.55
N ASN A 96 12.31 14.54 -9.23
CA ASN A 96 12.36 14.45 -10.68
C ASN A 96 11.65 13.18 -11.17
N GLN A 97 10.86 13.29 -12.23
CA GLN A 97 10.08 12.16 -12.74
C GLN A 97 10.96 10.99 -13.23
N ARG A 98 12.16 11.27 -13.71
CA ARG A 98 13.11 10.21 -14.08
C ARG A 98 13.52 9.41 -12.85
N GLN A 99 13.76 10.09 -11.74
CA GLN A 99 14.09 9.45 -10.47
C GLN A 99 12.90 8.62 -9.96
N LEU A 100 11.69 9.15 -10.05
CA LEU A 100 10.49 8.39 -9.69
C LEU A 100 10.33 7.14 -10.55
N SER A 101 10.64 7.24 -11.85
CA SER A 101 10.63 6.09 -12.77
C SER A 101 11.64 5.03 -12.33
N HIS A 102 12.84 5.44 -11.92
CA HIS A 102 13.86 4.51 -11.41
C HIS A 102 13.37 3.78 -10.15
N TYR A 103 12.65 4.46 -9.27
CA TYR A 103 12.06 3.82 -8.09
C TYR A 103 10.98 2.82 -8.50
N LEU A 104 10.08 3.22 -9.38
CA LEU A 104 9.00 2.36 -9.86
C LEU A 104 9.53 1.06 -10.47
N ASN A 105 10.60 1.16 -11.26
CA ASN A 105 11.14 0.02 -11.99
C ASN A 105 12.20 -0.77 -11.20
N GLY A 106 12.47 -0.37 -9.95
CA GLY A 106 13.42 -1.07 -9.10
C GLY A 106 14.88 -0.84 -9.48
N VAL A 107 15.17 0.13 -10.36
CA VAL A 107 16.54 0.49 -10.76
C VAL A 107 17.28 1.14 -9.60
N ARG A 108 16.56 1.89 -8.78
CA ARG A 108 17.12 2.59 -7.64
C ARG A 108 16.13 2.53 -6.47
N ARG A 109 16.66 2.41 -5.26
CA ARG A 109 15.85 2.44 -4.04
C ARG A 109 15.93 3.84 -3.42
N PRO A 110 14.80 4.46 -3.06
CA PRO A 110 14.85 5.77 -2.41
C PRO A 110 15.43 5.65 -1.00
N SER A 111 16.15 6.69 -0.59
CA SER A 111 16.63 6.78 0.79
C SER A 111 15.44 6.98 1.73
N LYS A 112 15.67 6.74 3.01
CA LYS A 112 14.66 6.99 4.05
C LYS A 112 14.21 8.45 4.03
N GLN A 113 15.15 9.37 3.83
CA GLN A 113 14.87 10.80 3.76
C GLN A 113 13.99 11.16 2.56
N THR A 114 14.29 10.58 1.39
CA THR A 114 13.49 10.77 0.17
C THR A 114 12.08 10.19 0.34
N THR A 115 11.97 9.00 0.91
CA THR A 115 10.69 8.36 1.19
C THR A 115 9.82 9.25 2.08
N GLN A 116 10.42 9.82 3.11
CA GLN A 116 9.72 10.71 4.02
C GLN A 116 9.28 12.02 3.34
N LYS A 117 10.11 12.54 2.45
CA LYS A 117 9.77 13.73 1.63
C LYS A 117 8.55 13.46 0.75
N ILE A 118 8.51 12.30 0.12
CA ILE A 118 7.39 11.89 -0.72
C ILE A 118 6.11 11.80 0.13
N GLU A 119 6.18 11.10 1.25
CA GLU A 119 5.03 10.92 2.13
C GLU A 119 4.49 12.25 2.64
N THR A 120 5.36 13.14 3.11
CA THR A 120 4.96 14.46 3.60
C THR A 120 4.28 15.27 2.52
N ALA A 121 4.82 15.26 1.29
CA ALA A 121 4.25 15.99 0.16
C ALA A 121 2.86 15.45 -0.22
N LEU A 122 2.70 14.13 -0.22
CA LEU A 122 1.41 13.48 -0.52
C LEU A 122 0.36 13.84 0.51
N LYS A 123 0.71 13.86 1.78
CA LYS A 123 -0.23 14.21 2.85
C LYS A 123 -0.65 15.67 2.78
N ARG A 124 0.28 16.55 2.43
CA ARG A 124 -0.01 17.97 2.20
C ARG A 124 -0.98 18.13 1.02
N PHE A 125 -0.73 17.42 -0.07
CA PHE A 125 -1.60 17.42 -1.24
C PHE A 125 -3.00 16.91 -0.90
N ALA A 126 -3.09 15.85 -0.13
CA ALA A 126 -4.38 15.30 0.33
C ALA A 126 -5.16 16.32 1.15
N THR A 127 -4.49 17.07 2.01
CA THR A 127 -5.10 18.14 2.81
C THR A 127 -5.66 19.24 1.90
N GLU A 128 -4.90 19.65 0.89
CA GLU A 128 -5.38 20.63 -0.10
C GLU A 128 -6.63 20.14 -0.81
N LEU A 129 -6.63 18.90 -1.28
CA LEU A 129 -7.77 18.31 -1.98
C LEU A 129 -9.01 18.26 -1.10
N SER A 130 -8.84 17.96 0.18
CA SER A 130 -9.96 17.84 1.12
C SER A 130 -10.70 19.17 1.35
N GLN A 131 -10.06 20.28 1.00
CA GLN A 131 -10.63 21.62 1.20
C GLN A 131 -11.31 22.18 -0.06
N ILE A 132 -11.22 21.47 -1.18
CA ILE A 132 -11.81 21.93 -2.42
C ILE A 132 -13.32 21.72 -2.40
N THR A 133 -14.05 22.75 -2.76
CA THR A 133 -15.51 22.71 -2.96
C THR A 133 -15.78 23.11 -4.41
N LEU A 134 -16.62 22.34 -5.06
CA LEU A 134 -16.98 22.63 -6.45
C LEU A 134 -18.33 23.37 -6.51
N LEU A 135 -18.51 24.21 -7.53
CA LEU A 135 -19.75 24.93 -7.75
C LEU A 135 -20.86 24.02 -8.29
#